data_f45178ea209ed331bc35b6e0d2dc447d
#
_entry.id   f45178ea209ed331bc35b6e0d2dc447d
#
_cell.length_a   1.000
_cell.length_b   1.000
_cell.length_c   1.000
_cell.angle_alpha   90.00
_cell.angle_beta   90.00
_cell.angle_gamma   90.00
#
_symmetry.space_group_name_H-M   'P 1'
#
loop_
_entity.id
_entity.type
_entity.pdbx_description
1 polymer ?
#
loop_
_entity_poly.entity_id
_entity_poly.type
_entity_poly.pdbx_seq_one_letter_code
_entity_poly.pdbx_strand_id
1 'polypeptide(L)'
;GYTTKIEKDVVISTWQSIYKMPRKYFDQFGCVIGDEAHMFKAKSLTGIMTKMHHCKYRFGLTGTLDGTQTHQLVLEGLFGAVEKVVTTKQLIDKNTLAKLKIKCVILKHNKIKEKMTYAEEMDYLVSKESRNNFILDLCNTINGNTLCLFQLVEKHGKILYDGMKEKENVYFVYGGTDTDHREKIRGLVEGHTNSTTIASYGTFSTGINIRNINNIVLASPSKSKIRVLQS
;
A
#
# COMPACT_ATOMS: atom_id res chain seq x y z
N GLY A 1 22.48 -24.71 1.94
CA GLY A 1 22.88 -24.33 3.29
C GLY A 1 22.97 -22.82 3.37
N TYR A 2 22.32 -22.21 4.35
CA TYR A 2 22.47 -20.77 4.57
C TYR A 2 23.86 -20.51 5.15
N THR A 3 24.69 -19.73 4.46
CA THR A 3 25.96 -19.24 5.02
C THR A 3 25.66 -18.31 6.17
N THR A 4 26.10 -18.65 7.38
CA THR A 4 25.94 -17.83 8.58
C THR A 4 26.91 -16.66 8.63
N LYS A 5 27.94 -16.65 7.79
CA LYS A 5 28.94 -15.58 7.72
C LYS A 5 28.64 -14.67 6.52
N ILE A 6 28.47 -13.40 6.80
CA ILE A 6 28.21 -12.35 5.80
C ILE A 6 29.51 -11.58 5.62
N GLU A 7 29.99 -11.48 4.38
CA GLU A 7 31.23 -10.78 4.03
C GLU A 7 30.98 -9.33 3.57
N LYS A 8 29.73 -8.86 3.66
CA LYS A 8 29.32 -7.52 3.21
C LYS A 8 29.00 -6.63 4.42
N ASP A 9 29.37 -5.37 4.32
CA ASP A 9 29.10 -4.35 5.35
C ASP A 9 27.60 -4.06 5.51
N VAL A 10 26.83 -4.19 4.43
CA VAL A 10 25.38 -3.95 4.38
C VAL A 10 24.64 -5.17 3.83
N VAL A 11 23.61 -5.59 4.55
CA VAL A 11 22.72 -6.68 4.15
C VAL A 11 21.29 -6.17 4.04
N ILE A 12 20.69 -6.33 2.87
CA ILE A 12 19.28 -6.02 2.65
C ILE A 12 18.52 -7.34 2.56
N SER A 13 17.47 -7.48 3.36
CA SER A 13 16.68 -8.72 3.40
C SER A 13 15.22 -8.45 3.72
N THR A 14 14.34 -9.33 3.24
CA THR A 14 12.95 -9.35 3.70
C THR A 14 12.87 -10.12 5.04
N TRP A 15 11.93 -9.73 5.89
CA TRP A 15 11.74 -10.40 7.18
C TRP A 15 11.40 -11.89 7.02
N GLN A 16 10.70 -12.27 5.95
CA GLN A 16 10.34 -13.65 5.62
C GLN A 16 11.56 -14.55 5.45
N SER A 17 12.63 -13.99 4.89
CA SER A 17 13.89 -14.72 4.66
C SER A 17 14.68 -14.97 5.93
N ILE A 18 14.58 -14.08 6.93
CA ILE A 18 15.46 -14.08 8.10
C ILE A 18 14.77 -14.42 9.42
N TYR A 19 13.42 -14.38 9.53
CA TYR A 19 12.74 -14.54 10.84
C TYR A 19 12.98 -15.91 11.52
N LYS A 20 13.27 -16.97 10.73
CA LYS A 20 13.61 -18.32 11.23
C LYS A 20 15.09 -18.48 11.58
N MET A 21 15.94 -17.53 11.22
CA MET A 21 17.38 -17.63 11.49
C MET A 21 17.65 -17.70 13.00
N PRO A 22 18.68 -18.46 13.42
CA PRO A 22 19.07 -18.54 14.82
C PRO A 22 19.62 -17.20 15.32
N ARG A 23 19.60 -16.99 16.65
CA ARG A 23 20.10 -15.78 17.29
C ARG A 23 21.52 -15.43 16.85
N LYS A 24 22.41 -16.42 16.79
CA LYS A 24 23.82 -16.26 16.36
C LYS A 24 23.98 -15.59 14.99
N TYR A 25 23.00 -15.75 14.08
CA TYR A 25 23.00 -15.06 12.80
C TYR A 25 22.92 -13.53 12.97
N PHE A 26 22.19 -13.07 13.95
CA PHE A 26 21.97 -11.66 14.21
C PHE A 26 23.06 -10.99 15.03
N ASP A 27 23.92 -11.73 15.70
CA ASP A 27 25.00 -11.21 16.57
C ASP A 27 26.08 -10.41 15.81
N GLN A 28 26.17 -10.59 14.50
CA GLN A 28 27.11 -9.90 13.62
C GLN A 28 26.67 -8.47 13.23
N PHE A 29 25.41 -8.07 13.52
CA PHE A 29 24.89 -6.77 13.12
C PHE A 29 24.97 -5.75 14.26
N GLY A 30 25.70 -4.67 14.03
CA GLY A 30 25.80 -3.53 14.97
C GLY A 30 24.68 -2.49 14.78
N CYS A 31 24.06 -2.49 13.59
CA CYS A 31 22.98 -1.57 13.21
C CYS A 31 21.86 -2.31 12.50
N VAL A 32 20.61 -1.93 12.77
CA VAL A 32 19.43 -2.36 12.01
C VAL A 32 18.57 -1.17 11.65
N ILE A 33 18.11 -1.17 10.39
CA ILE A 33 17.14 -0.20 9.89
C ILE A 33 15.91 -1.00 9.45
N GLY A 34 14.78 -0.78 10.14
CA GLY A 34 13.49 -1.37 9.80
C GLY A 34 12.68 -0.40 8.97
N ASP A 35 12.49 -0.70 7.69
CA ASP A 35 11.56 0.04 6.84
C ASP A 35 10.13 -0.41 7.13
N GLU A 36 9.16 0.47 6.89
CA GLU A 36 7.75 0.27 7.26
C GLU A 36 7.58 -0.18 8.72
N ALA A 37 8.24 0.54 9.63
CA ALA A 37 8.34 0.19 11.05
C ALA A 37 6.97 -0.04 11.72
N HIS A 38 5.88 0.56 11.21
CA HIS A 38 4.52 0.31 11.67
C HIS A 38 4.07 -1.16 11.53
N MET A 39 4.77 -1.97 10.73
CA MET A 39 4.51 -3.41 10.60
C MET A 39 5.12 -4.25 11.75
N PHE A 40 6.01 -3.69 12.59
CA PHE A 40 6.73 -4.41 13.65
C PHE A 40 5.88 -4.79 14.88
N LYS A 41 4.56 -4.72 14.77
CA LYS A 41 3.62 -5.34 15.71
C LYS A 41 3.44 -6.85 15.52
N ALA A 42 3.83 -7.40 14.36
CA ALA A 42 3.72 -8.82 14.09
C ALA A 42 4.79 -9.62 14.86
N LYS A 43 4.41 -10.79 15.41
CA LYS A 43 5.31 -11.66 16.19
C LYS A 43 6.63 -12.00 15.49
N SER A 44 6.61 -12.20 14.17
CA SER A 44 7.80 -12.50 13.38
C SER A 44 8.81 -11.36 13.37
N LEU A 45 8.34 -10.13 13.16
CA LEU A 45 9.17 -8.92 13.14
C LEU A 45 9.68 -8.57 14.55
N THR A 46 8.81 -8.62 15.56
CA THR A 46 9.21 -8.45 16.96
C THR A 46 10.22 -9.53 17.37
N GLY A 47 10.01 -10.78 16.93
CA GLY A 47 10.93 -11.90 17.18
C GLY A 47 12.32 -11.72 16.54
N ILE A 48 12.42 -11.09 15.38
CA ILE A 48 13.72 -10.69 14.78
C ILE A 48 14.40 -9.68 15.69
N MET A 49 13.70 -8.62 16.07
CA MET A 49 14.28 -7.55 16.91
C MET A 49 14.74 -8.05 18.29
N THR A 50 14.04 -9.01 18.89
CA THR A 50 14.46 -9.62 20.17
C THR A 50 15.69 -10.51 20.02
N LYS A 51 15.94 -11.11 18.84
CA LYS A 51 17.19 -11.85 18.55
C LYS A 51 18.39 -10.92 18.37
N MET A 52 18.16 -9.68 17.97
CA MET A 52 19.21 -8.64 17.70
C MET A 52 19.62 -7.88 18.96
N HIS A 53 19.74 -8.55 20.11
CA HIS A 53 20.01 -7.88 21.40
C HIS A 53 21.39 -7.24 21.52
N HIS A 54 22.37 -7.66 20.72
CA HIS A 54 23.69 -7.02 20.61
C HIS A 54 23.72 -5.83 19.64
N CYS A 55 22.66 -5.65 18.84
CA CYS A 55 22.56 -4.54 17.91
C CYS A 55 22.38 -3.22 18.66
N LYS A 56 23.42 -2.38 18.63
CA LYS A 56 23.47 -1.12 19.37
C LYS A 56 22.57 -0.05 18.75
N TYR A 57 22.55 0.02 17.42
CA TYR A 57 21.82 1.06 16.69
C TYR A 57 20.59 0.47 16.02
N ARG A 58 19.40 1.02 16.36
CA ARG A 58 18.13 0.54 15.88
C ARG A 58 17.30 1.70 15.37
N PHE A 59 16.99 1.71 14.09
CA PHE A 59 16.19 2.74 13.45
C PHE A 59 14.95 2.12 12.82
N GLY A 60 13.78 2.69 13.12
CA GLY A 60 12.51 2.35 12.48
C GLY A 60 12.05 3.53 11.63
N LEU A 61 11.84 3.31 10.34
CA LEU A 61 11.34 4.32 9.42
C LEU A 61 9.88 4.02 9.06
N THR A 62 9.03 5.01 9.10
CA THR A 62 7.64 4.88 8.64
C THR A 62 7.03 6.24 8.31
N GLY A 63 6.25 6.30 7.24
CA GLY A 63 5.45 7.47 6.91
C GLY A 63 4.09 7.50 7.62
N THR A 64 3.65 6.37 8.22
CA THR A 64 2.31 6.20 8.79
C THR A 64 2.35 5.46 10.12
N LEU A 65 1.80 6.07 11.16
CA LEU A 65 1.51 5.40 12.44
C LEU A 65 0.00 5.27 12.60
N ASP A 66 -0.47 4.12 13.13
CA ASP A 66 -1.90 3.89 13.32
C ASP A 66 -2.54 4.72 14.45
N GLY A 67 -1.68 5.34 15.28
CA GLY A 67 -2.09 6.23 16.37
C GLY A 67 -2.59 5.49 17.62
N THR A 68 -2.48 4.15 17.67
CA THR A 68 -2.82 3.39 18.89
C THR A 68 -1.67 3.41 19.88
N GLN A 69 -1.92 3.74 21.15
CA GLN A 69 -0.91 3.80 22.20
C GLN A 69 -0.14 2.49 22.38
N THR A 70 -0.85 1.35 22.35
CA THR A 70 -0.23 0.02 22.49
C THR A 70 0.78 -0.25 21.38
N HIS A 71 0.45 0.13 20.14
CA HIS A 71 1.36 -0.04 19.01
C HIS A 71 2.57 0.89 19.13
N GLN A 72 2.37 2.13 19.53
CA GLN A 72 3.46 3.08 19.76
C GLN A 72 4.44 2.57 20.82
N LEU A 73 3.96 2.06 21.96
CA LEU A 73 4.80 1.47 23.01
C LEU A 73 5.63 0.30 22.51
N VAL A 74 5.08 -0.56 21.65
CA VAL A 74 5.85 -1.66 21.03
C VAL A 74 6.99 -1.10 20.17
N LEU A 75 6.71 -0.10 19.33
CA LEU A 75 7.72 0.51 18.46
C LEU A 75 8.81 1.24 19.26
N GLU A 76 8.42 1.98 20.30
CA GLU A 76 9.36 2.64 21.21
C GLU A 76 10.26 1.64 21.96
N GLY A 77 9.71 0.50 22.36
CA GLY A 77 10.48 -0.59 22.96
C GLY A 77 11.49 -1.25 22.00
N LEU A 78 11.22 -1.23 20.69
CA LEU A 78 12.09 -1.83 19.68
C LEU A 78 13.13 -0.86 19.11
N PHE A 79 12.75 0.40 18.89
CA PHE A 79 13.54 1.39 18.16
C PHE A 79 13.88 2.66 18.96
N GLY A 80 13.22 2.90 20.09
CA GLY A 80 13.35 4.12 20.86
C GLY A 80 12.24 5.15 20.58
N ALA A 81 12.39 6.35 21.07
CA ALA A 81 11.40 7.42 20.95
C ALA A 81 11.04 7.74 19.50
N VAL A 82 9.76 8.04 19.29
CA VAL A 82 9.27 8.43 17.96
C VAL A 82 9.59 9.91 17.71
N GLU A 83 10.36 10.17 16.66
CA GLU A 83 10.67 11.53 16.20
C GLU A 83 9.97 11.82 14.89
N LYS A 84 9.25 12.94 14.82
CA LYS A 84 8.62 13.43 13.61
C LYS A 84 9.57 14.38 12.88
N VAL A 85 10.34 13.85 11.95
CA VAL A 85 11.38 14.59 11.22
C VAL A 85 10.78 15.66 10.30
N VAL A 86 9.67 15.35 9.60
CA VAL A 86 9.05 16.26 8.64
C VAL A 86 7.54 16.03 8.57
N THR A 87 6.78 17.07 8.27
CA THR A 87 5.33 16.98 8.04
C THR A 87 5.01 16.92 6.55
N THR A 88 3.90 16.26 6.17
CA THR A 88 3.38 16.26 4.80
C THR A 88 3.21 17.68 4.25
N LYS A 89 2.73 18.62 5.10
CA LYS A 89 2.58 20.03 4.71
C LYS A 89 3.92 20.65 4.31
N GLN A 90 4.98 20.46 5.12
CA GLN A 90 6.32 20.96 4.81
C GLN A 90 6.86 20.39 3.49
N LEU A 91 6.58 19.11 3.18
CA LEU A 91 7.00 18.50 1.93
C LEU A 91 6.24 19.05 0.72
N ILE A 92 4.94 19.33 0.88
CA ILE A 92 4.11 19.98 -0.16
C ILE A 92 4.59 21.41 -0.38
N ASP A 93 4.83 22.18 0.69
CA ASP A 93 5.29 23.57 0.63
C ASP A 93 6.68 23.68 -0.05
N LYS A 94 7.52 22.65 0.12
CA LYS A 94 8.82 22.52 -0.56
C LYS A 94 8.74 21.93 -1.97
N ASN A 95 7.53 21.70 -2.51
CA ASN A 95 7.30 21.01 -3.80
C ASN A 95 7.94 19.61 -3.90
N THR A 96 8.23 18.96 -2.79
CA THR A 96 8.73 17.58 -2.76
C THR A 96 7.59 16.57 -2.90
N LEU A 97 6.39 16.93 -2.43
CA LEU A 97 5.16 16.17 -2.64
C LEU A 97 4.16 16.96 -3.47
N ALA A 98 3.38 16.23 -4.26
CA ALA A 98 2.30 16.81 -5.05
C ALA A 98 1.21 17.44 -4.15
N LYS A 99 0.57 18.50 -4.64
CA LYS A 99 -0.62 19.09 -3.99
C LYS A 99 -1.78 18.12 -4.13
N LEU A 100 -2.35 17.69 -3.00
CA LEU A 100 -3.48 16.76 -2.96
C LEU A 100 -4.79 17.52 -2.83
N LYS A 101 -5.77 17.19 -3.69
CA LYS A 101 -7.17 17.63 -3.57
C LYS A 101 -8.07 16.41 -3.43
N ILE A 102 -8.73 16.26 -2.29
CA ILE A 102 -9.65 15.16 -2.04
C ILE A 102 -11.08 15.61 -2.40
N LYS A 103 -11.76 14.82 -3.23
CA LYS A 103 -13.18 14.97 -3.57
C LYS A 103 -13.94 13.75 -3.04
N CYS A 104 -14.82 13.96 -2.06
CA CYS A 104 -15.70 12.90 -1.57
C CYS A 104 -17.01 12.94 -2.37
N VAL A 105 -17.28 11.87 -3.12
CA VAL A 105 -18.53 11.70 -3.86
C VAL A 105 -19.48 10.83 -3.07
N ILE A 106 -20.66 11.36 -2.74
CA ILE A 106 -21.68 10.65 -1.98
C ILE A 106 -22.72 10.10 -2.96
N LEU A 107 -22.70 8.78 -3.15
CA LEU A 107 -23.71 8.07 -3.95
C LEU A 107 -24.89 7.68 -3.05
N LYS A 108 -26.06 8.25 -3.29
CA LYS A 108 -27.29 7.90 -2.59
C LYS A 108 -27.87 6.60 -3.17
N HIS A 109 -28.30 5.71 -2.32
CA HIS A 109 -28.99 4.48 -2.70
C HIS A 109 -30.07 4.11 -1.67
N ASN A 110 -31.06 3.32 -2.09
CA ASN A 110 -32.10 2.89 -1.21
C ASN A 110 -31.56 1.97 -0.10
N LYS A 111 -32.06 2.13 1.11
CA LYS A 111 -31.75 1.25 2.24
C LYS A 111 -32.27 -0.17 1.95
N ILE A 112 -31.42 -1.17 2.09
CA ILE A 112 -31.75 -2.54 1.65
C ILE A 112 -32.13 -3.43 2.83
N LYS A 113 -31.38 -3.39 3.91
CA LYS A 113 -31.62 -4.13 5.15
C LYS A 113 -31.23 -3.29 6.36
N GLU A 114 -31.89 -3.52 7.50
CA GLU A 114 -31.56 -2.81 8.73
C GLU A 114 -30.21 -3.22 9.32
N LYS A 115 -29.82 -4.48 9.18
CA LYS A 115 -28.52 -5.00 9.64
C LYS A 115 -27.90 -5.88 8.56
N MET A 116 -26.69 -5.54 8.17
CA MET A 116 -25.84 -6.31 7.26
C MET A 116 -24.50 -6.57 7.93
N THR A 117 -23.92 -7.74 7.70
CA THR A 117 -22.51 -8.00 8.02
C THR A 117 -21.63 -7.21 7.07
N TYR A 118 -20.37 -6.99 7.45
CA TYR A 118 -19.40 -6.32 6.58
C TYR A 118 -19.24 -7.02 5.22
N ALA A 119 -19.27 -8.36 5.20
CA ALA A 119 -19.15 -9.13 3.97
C ALA A 119 -20.35 -8.91 3.03
N GLU A 120 -21.58 -8.92 3.57
CA GLU A 120 -22.81 -8.66 2.81
C GLU A 120 -22.83 -7.21 2.28
N GLU A 121 -22.40 -6.24 3.09
CA GLU A 121 -22.30 -4.84 2.68
C GLU A 121 -21.30 -4.66 1.53
N MET A 122 -20.13 -5.30 1.63
CA MET A 122 -19.12 -5.27 0.58
C MET A 122 -19.62 -5.93 -0.71
N ASP A 123 -20.21 -7.12 -0.62
CA ASP A 123 -20.77 -7.81 -1.79
C ASP A 123 -21.85 -6.97 -2.49
N TYR A 124 -22.73 -6.34 -1.70
CA TYR A 124 -23.73 -5.42 -2.23
C TYR A 124 -23.10 -4.21 -2.95
N LEU A 125 -22.12 -3.55 -2.32
CA LEU A 125 -21.50 -2.36 -2.89
C LEU A 125 -20.73 -2.65 -4.19
N VAL A 126 -20.00 -3.77 -4.25
CA VAL A 126 -19.18 -4.09 -5.43
C VAL A 126 -20.00 -4.70 -6.58
N SER A 127 -21.16 -5.31 -6.29
CA SER A 127 -22.06 -5.87 -7.30
C SER A 127 -23.05 -4.85 -7.86
N LYS A 128 -23.17 -3.66 -7.24
CA LYS A 128 -24.15 -2.66 -7.67
C LYS A 128 -23.77 -2.03 -9.01
N GLU A 129 -24.48 -2.39 -10.05
CA GLU A 129 -24.22 -1.97 -11.43
C GLU A 129 -24.20 -0.43 -11.57
N SER A 130 -25.21 0.26 -11.05
CA SER A 130 -25.27 1.73 -11.13
C SER A 130 -24.07 2.44 -10.50
N ARG A 131 -23.50 1.85 -9.44
CA ARG A 131 -22.28 2.35 -8.80
C ARG A 131 -21.05 2.07 -9.65
N ASN A 132 -20.97 0.87 -10.23
CA ASN A 132 -19.84 0.51 -11.08
C ASN A 132 -19.86 1.34 -12.36
N ASN A 133 -21.02 1.56 -12.99
CA ASN A 133 -21.17 2.45 -14.13
C ASN A 133 -20.74 3.89 -13.81
N PHE A 134 -21.11 4.41 -12.64
CA PHE A 134 -20.63 5.71 -12.20
C PHE A 134 -19.09 5.77 -12.07
N ILE A 135 -18.45 4.73 -11.52
CA ILE A 135 -16.99 4.65 -11.41
C ILE A 135 -16.33 4.61 -12.79
N LEU A 136 -16.89 3.84 -13.70
CA LEU A 136 -16.45 3.76 -15.10
C LEU A 136 -16.55 5.11 -15.80
N ASP A 137 -17.69 5.78 -15.70
CA ASP A 137 -17.90 7.10 -16.26
C ASP A 137 -16.96 8.15 -15.67
N LEU A 138 -16.74 8.10 -14.35
CA LEU A 138 -15.78 8.96 -13.68
C LEU A 138 -14.37 8.74 -14.24
N CYS A 139 -13.88 7.49 -14.32
CA CYS A 139 -12.57 7.17 -14.87
C CYS A 139 -12.44 7.58 -16.36
N ASN A 140 -13.56 7.57 -17.10
CA ASN A 140 -13.60 7.97 -18.50
C ASN A 140 -13.55 9.48 -18.73
N THR A 141 -14.06 10.26 -17.77
CA THR A 141 -14.20 11.72 -17.90
C THR A 141 -13.06 12.50 -17.27
N ILE A 142 -12.31 11.88 -16.35
CA ILE A 142 -11.17 12.53 -15.71
C ILE A 142 -9.98 12.53 -16.67
N ASN A 143 -9.40 13.71 -16.89
CA ASN A 143 -8.19 13.85 -17.68
C ASN A 143 -6.94 13.49 -16.88
N GLY A 144 -5.95 12.89 -17.54
CA GLY A 144 -4.68 12.49 -16.94
C GLY A 144 -4.64 11.01 -16.53
N ASN A 145 -3.47 10.58 -16.13
CA ASN A 145 -3.27 9.19 -15.70
C ASN A 145 -4.03 8.92 -14.39
N THR A 146 -4.95 7.98 -14.45
CA THR A 146 -5.87 7.64 -13.35
C THR A 146 -5.58 6.25 -12.81
N LEU A 147 -5.39 6.15 -11.49
CA LEU A 147 -5.27 4.90 -10.77
C LEU A 147 -6.61 4.59 -10.07
N CYS A 148 -7.30 3.54 -10.52
CA CYS A 148 -8.57 3.09 -9.94
C CYS A 148 -8.32 1.87 -9.04
N LEU A 149 -8.48 2.04 -7.73
CA LEU A 149 -8.13 1.05 -6.73
C LEU A 149 -9.32 0.23 -6.26
N PHE A 150 -9.19 -1.09 -6.32
CA PHE A 150 -10.20 -2.04 -5.88
C PHE A 150 -9.65 -3.04 -4.84
N GLN A 151 -10.56 -3.74 -4.13
CA GLN A 151 -10.19 -4.75 -3.13
C GLN A 151 -10.40 -6.19 -3.61
N LEU A 152 -11.52 -6.50 -4.25
CA LEU A 152 -11.90 -7.85 -4.66
C LEU A 152 -11.65 -8.03 -6.16
N VAL A 153 -10.71 -8.93 -6.52
CA VAL A 153 -10.28 -9.13 -7.91
C VAL A 153 -11.45 -9.60 -8.79
N GLU A 154 -12.05 -10.75 -8.45
CA GLU A 154 -13.09 -11.37 -9.27
C GLU A 154 -14.40 -10.59 -9.22
N LYS A 155 -14.83 -10.19 -8.03
CA LYS A 155 -16.15 -9.58 -7.80
C LYS A 155 -16.21 -8.09 -8.16
N HIS A 156 -15.09 -7.41 -8.33
CA HIS A 156 -15.08 -5.96 -8.60
C HIS A 156 -14.05 -5.54 -9.62
N GLY A 157 -12.77 -5.89 -9.42
CA GLY A 157 -11.69 -5.46 -10.31
C GLY A 157 -11.90 -5.87 -11.75
N LYS A 158 -12.26 -7.14 -11.99
CA LYS A 158 -12.56 -7.64 -13.35
C LYS A 158 -13.78 -6.96 -13.96
N ILE A 159 -14.84 -6.71 -13.19
CA ILE A 159 -16.03 -6.02 -13.67
C ILE A 159 -15.67 -4.60 -14.15
N LEU A 160 -14.88 -3.86 -13.37
CA LEU A 160 -14.42 -2.53 -13.77
C LEU A 160 -13.51 -2.59 -15.01
N TYR A 161 -12.59 -3.56 -15.06
CA TYR A 161 -11.72 -3.72 -16.23
C TYR A 161 -12.50 -4.09 -17.49
N ASP A 162 -13.41 -5.06 -17.41
CA ASP A 162 -14.24 -5.49 -18.55
C ASP A 162 -15.11 -4.35 -19.11
N GLY A 163 -15.54 -3.43 -18.26
CA GLY A 163 -16.25 -2.22 -18.67
C GLY A 163 -15.40 -1.18 -19.39
N MET A 164 -14.09 -1.33 -19.40
CA MET A 164 -13.14 -0.37 -20.00
C MET A 164 -12.12 -0.99 -20.95
N LYS A 165 -12.00 -2.32 -21.05
CA LYS A 165 -10.90 -3.02 -21.75
C LYS A 165 -10.82 -2.72 -23.26
N GLU A 166 -11.92 -2.29 -23.87
CA GLU A 166 -11.96 -1.90 -25.29
C GLU A 166 -11.39 -0.50 -25.56
N LYS A 167 -11.03 0.25 -24.49
CA LYS A 167 -10.41 1.56 -24.61
C LYS A 167 -8.90 1.45 -24.65
N GLU A 168 -8.29 2.39 -25.32
CA GLU A 168 -6.83 2.51 -25.35
C GLU A 168 -6.28 2.89 -23.96
N ASN A 169 -5.08 2.44 -23.66
CA ASN A 169 -4.32 2.78 -22.45
C ASN A 169 -5.03 2.40 -21.15
N VAL A 170 -5.76 1.29 -21.15
CA VAL A 170 -6.37 0.70 -19.95
C VAL A 170 -5.61 -0.54 -19.51
N TYR A 171 -5.19 -0.57 -18.25
CA TYR A 171 -4.34 -1.62 -17.68
C TYR A 171 -5.00 -2.26 -16.47
N PHE A 172 -4.79 -3.56 -16.28
CA PHE A 172 -5.29 -4.31 -15.13
C PHE A 172 -4.14 -4.95 -14.35
N VAL A 173 -4.02 -4.62 -13.06
CA VAL A 173 -2.92 -5.07 -12.22
C VAL A 173 -3.42 -5.54 -10.86
N TYR A 174 -3.05 -6.75 -10.46
CA TYR A 174 -3.41 -7.32 -9.15
C TYR A 174 -2.29 -8.22 -8.62
N GLY A 175 -2.45 -8.78 -7.41
CA GLY A 175 -1.43 -9.60 -6.77
C GLY A 175 -0.94 -10.82 -7.57
N GLY A 176 -1.77 -11.36 -8.46
CA GLY A 176 -1.41 -12.44 -9.37
C GLY A 176 -0.70 -12.00 -10.66
N THR A 177 -0.59 -10.69 -10.91
CA THR A 177 0.17 -10.18 -12.05
C THR A 177 1.67 -10.36 -11.81
N ASP A 178 2.38 -10.92 -12.78
CA ASP A 178 3.82 -11.11 -12.72
C ASP A 178 4.59 -9.80 -12.53
N THR A 179 5.74 -9.85 -11.86
CA THR A 179 6.53 -8.66 -11.50
C THR A 179 7.02 -7.91 -12.73
N ASP A 180 7.52 -8.64 -13.75
CA ASP A 180 8.03 -8.03 -14.98
C ASP A 180 6.89 -7.38 -15.77
N HIS A 181 5.71 -7.99 -15.77
CA HIS A 181 4.52 -7.41 -16.39
C HIS A 181 4.05 -6.13 -15.67
N ARG A 182 4.10 -6.11 -14.34
CA ARG A 182 3.79 -4.90 -13.54
C ARG A 182 4.74 -3.76 -13.86
N GLU A 183 6.04 -4.06 -13.96
CA GLU A 183 7.07 -3.07 -14.29
C GLU A 183 6.91 -2.53 -15.71
N LYS A 184 6.55 -3.40 -16.67
CA LYS A 184 6.22 -2.99 -18.03
C LYS A 184 5.01 -2.04 -18.07
N ILE A 185 3.94 -2.37 -17.35
CA ILE A 185 2.75 -1.48 -17.24
C ILE A 185 3.15 -0.14 -16.62
N ARG A 186 3.96 -0.14 -15.55
CA ARG A 186 4.48 1.09 -14.95
C ARG A 186 5.17 1.97 -15.98
N GLY A 187 6.09 1.39 -16.76
CA GLY A 187 6.80 2.12 -17.81
C GLY A 187 5.86 2.67 -18.89
N LEU A 188 4.83 1.91 -19.30
CA LEU A 188 3.84 2.38 -20.27
C LEU A 188 3.03 3.55 -19.70
N VAL A 189 2.53 3.46 -18.47
CA VAL A 189 1.76 4.53 -17.81
C VAL A 189 2.60 5.80 -17.67
N GLU A 190 3.88 5.68 -17.33
CA GLU A 190 4.80 6.84 -17.26
C GLU A 190 5.00 7.53 -18.61
N GLY A 191 4.85 6.80 -19.72
CA GLY A 191 4.90 7.34 -21.08
C GLY A 191 3.59 7.98 -21.59
N HIS A 192 2.47 7.74 -20.88
CA HIS A 192 1.17 8.27 -21.27
C HIS A 192 0.80 9.56 -20.53
N THR A 193 0.01 10.40 -21.18
CA THR A 193 -0.61 11.59 -20.58
C THR A 193 -2.06 11.36 -20.16
N ASN A 194 -2.68 10.28 -20.64
CA ASN A 194 -4.05 9.90 -20.31
C ASN A 194 -4.18 8.38 -20.37
N SER A 195 -4.26 7.74 -19.23
CA SER A 195 -4.40 6.29 -19.09
C SER A 195 -5.22 5.94 -17.85
N THR A 196 -5.80 4.74 -17.81
CA THR A 196 -6.48 4.23 -16.62
C THR A 196 -5.87 2.90 -16.20
N THR A 197 -5.33 2.84 -14.99
CA THR A 197 -4.84 1.61 -14.38
C THR A 197 -5.81 1.16 -13.30
N ILE A 198 -6.46 0.02 -13.52
CA ILE A 198 -7.36 -0.61 -12.56
C ILE A 198 -6.53 -1.60 -11.74
N ALA A 199 -6.33 -1.31 -10.46
CA ALA A 199 -5.36 -2.03 -9.64
C ALA A 199 -5.89 -2.44 -8.26
N SER A 200 -5.40 -3.56 -7.74
CA SER A 200 -5.73 -3.95 -6.37
C SER A 200 -4.95 -3.13 -5.35
N TYR A 201 -5.59 -2.77 -4.22
CA TYR A 201 -4.92 -2.06 -3.12
C TYR A 201 -3.59 -2.71 -2.71
N GLY A 202 -3.55 -4.05 -2.62
CA GLY A 202 -2.35 -4.77 -2.18
C GLY A 202 -1.18 -4.67 -3.15
N THR A 203 -1.43 -4.36 -4.42
CA THR A 203 -0.38 -4.27 -5.43
C THR A 203 0.25 -2.89 -5.50
N PHE A 204 -0.52 -1.83 -5.20
CA PHE A 204 -0.05 -0.44 -5.31
C PHE A 204 0.11 0.27 -3.97
N SER A 205 -0.24 -0.36 -2.85
CA SER A 205 -0.07 0.24 -1.51
C SER A 205 1.35 0.21 -0.96
N THR A 206 2.26 -0.53 -1.59
CA THR A 206 3.65 -0.66 -1.11
C THR A 206 4.64 -0.68 -2.26
N GLY A 207 5.50 0.33 -2.32
CA GLY A 207 6.74 0.31 -3.10
C GLY A 207 6.63 0.53 -4.61
N ILE A 208 5.46 0.80 -5.18
CA ILE A 208 5.33 1.18 -6.58
C ILE A 208 5.17 2.70 -6.68
N ASN A 209 6.17 3.35 -7.25
CA ASN A 209 6.12 4.78 -7.54
C ASN A 209 5.91 4.99 -9.04
N ILE A 210 4.74 5.47 -9.44
CA ILE A 210 4.45 5.94 -10.79
C ILE A 210 4.44 7.47 -10.76
N ARG A 211 5.41 8.10 -11.39
CA ARG A 211 5.70 9.53 -11.24
C ARG A 211 4.62 10.47 -11.76
N ASN A 212 3.81 10.02 -12.71
CA ASN A 212 2.83 10.86 -13.41
C ASN A 212 1.37 10.45 -13.17
N ILE A 213 1.06 9.84 -12.02
CA ILE A 213 -0.34 9.63 -11.61
C ILE A 213 -0.95 10.98 -11.23
N ASN A 214 -2.00 11.36 -11.93
CA ASN A 214 -2.72 12.61 -11.72
C ASN A 214 -3.95 12.42 -10.82
N ASN A 215 -4.60 11.25 -10.92
CA ASN A 215 -5.84 10.96 -10.21
C ASN A 215 -5.81 9.60 -9.53
N ILE A 216 -6.41 9.51 -8.34
CA ILE A 216 -6.65 8.25 -7.65
C ILE A 216 -8.14 8.13 -7.38
N VAL A 217 -8.76 7.04 -7.85
CA VAL A 217 -10.16 6.69 -7.59
C VAL A 217 -10.20 5.51 -6.63
N LEU A 218 -10.67 5.73 -5.42
CA LEU A 218 -10.84 4.68 -4.41
C LEU A 218 -12.17 3.96 -4.66
N ALA A 219 -12.18 2.99 -5.57
CA ALA A 219 -13.38 2.31 -6.03
C ALA A 219 -13.97 1.34 -4.99
N SER A 220 -13.18 0.72 -4.14
CA SER A 220 -13.67 -0.13 -3.04
C SER A 220 -13.53 0.56 -1.70
N PRO A 221 -14.54 0.45 -0.81
CA PRO A 221 -14.41 0.97 0.54
C PRO A 221 -13.33 0.18 1.32
N SER A 222 -12.60 0.87 2.20
CA SER A 222 -11.64 0.24 3.11
C SER A 222 -11.77 0.86 4.49
N LYS A 223 -11.86 0.00 5.53
CA LYS A 223 -11.84 0.43 6.94
C LYS A 223 -10.41 0.69 7.45
N SER A 224 -9.39 0.29 6.69
CA SER A 224 -8.00 0.47 7.09
C SER A 224 -7.51 1.88 6.76
N LYS A 225 -7.35 2.71 7.80
CA LYS A 225 -6.76 4.06 7.68
C LYS A 225 -5.38 4.01 7.02
N ILE A 226 -4.53 3.07 7.44
CA ILE A 226 -3.17 2.91 6.91
C ILE A 226 -3.22 2.61 5.41
N ARG A 227 -4.07 1.67 4.98
CA ARG A 227 -4.21 1.31 3.56
C ARG A 227 -4.61 2.52 2.70
N VAL A 228 -5.57 3.31 3.16
CA VAL A 228 -6.02 4.52 2.43
C VAL A 228 -4.92 5.58 2.39
N LEU A 229 -4.13 5.74 3.47
CA LEU A 229 -3.04 6.71 3.52
C LEU A 229 -1.80 6.31 2.69
N GLN A 230 -1.65 5.01 2.40
CA GLN A 230 -0.53 4.48 1.61
C GLN A 230 -0.88 4.29 0.12
N SER A 231 -2.15 4.44 -0.25
CA SER A 231 -2.62 4.43 -1.66
C SER A 231 -2.46 5.79 -2.30
#